data_9ece963d1202fb617da795a7a136df08
#
_entry.id   9ece963d1202fb617da795a7a136df08
#
_cell.length_a   1.000
_cell.length_b   1.000
_cell.length_c   1.000
_cell.angle_alpha   90.00
_cell.angle_beta   90.00
_cell.angle_gamma   90.00
#
_symmetry.space_group_name_H-M   'P 1'
#
loop_
_entity.id
_entity.type
_entity.pdbx_description
1 polymer ?
#
loop_
_entity_poly.entity_id
_entity_poly.type
_entity_poly.pdbx_seq_one_letter_code
_entity_poly.pdbx_strand_id
1 'polypeptide(L)'
;MKDFAGKVAFITGGGSGAGLGQAKVFSEAGCKVVIADIRQDHLDEAMAWFREKKADVHAIRMDLTNREEYAAAADEVEKVYGEPPQLLINTAGVNAFGPAEASTFEDFDWVIGVDLFGVINGLVTFVPRMIKAGKGGYIATVASMSGFMASPTCTPYSVAKAGVVSLMECYYQALKPYGIGVSCLCPGGIKSNIAESALTRPEHLANTGYNTNEKTMAAERNIYHTVGLDPVDLAKILKKGIEEEQLYILPVDNPEEMMRNTLERFINYATPEGTRKQEELAAQRREGMNQPGGANPFAEAHEAGWGKARPDITWVKDDR
;
A
#
# COMPACT_ATOMS: atom_id res chain seq x y z
N MET A 1 -10.03 1.83 13.67
CA MET A 1 -11.01 2.95 13.40
C MET A 1 -12.40 2.34 13.34
N LYS A 2 -13.36 2.82 14.15
CA LYS A 2 -14.73 2.24 14.21
C LYS A 2 -15.81 3.17 13.65
N ASP A 3 -15.53 4.45 13.59
CA ASP A 3 -16.44 5.46 13.07
C ASP A 3 -15.84 6.11 11.80
N PHE A 4 -16.59 6.06 10.74
CA PHE A 4 -16.21 6.58 9.41
C PHE A 4 -16.98 7.85 9.02
N ALA A 5 -18.11 8.13 9.71
CA ALA A 5 -18.98 9.23 9.35
C ALA A 5 -18.27 10.59 9.41
N GLY A 6 -18.36 11.35 8.31
CA GLY A 6 -17.76 12.67 8.18
C GLY A 6 -16.23 12.70 8.04
N LYS A 7 -15.54 11.56 8.11
CA LYS A 7 -14.09 11.49 7.92
C LYS A 7 -13.72 11.58 6.44
N VAL A 8 -12.58 12.21 6.17
CA VAL A 8 -12.04 12.29 4.81
C VAL A 8 -11.23 11.03 4.53
N ALA A 9 -11.58 10.32 3.45
CA ALA A 9 -10.86 9.17 2.94
C ALA A 9 -10.19 9.51 1.61
N PHE A 10 -8.88 9.30 1.49
CA PHE A 10 -8.14 9.44 0.23
C PHE A 10 -7.77 8.04 -0.30
N ILE A 11 -8.18 7.73 -1.52
CA ILE A 11 -8.06 6.39 -2.12
C ILE A 11 -7.35 6.50 -3.47
N THR A 12 -6.16 5.91 -3.60
CA THR A 12 -5.47 5.81 -4.90
C THR A 12 -6.01 4.65 -5.73
N GLY A 13 -6.03 4.79 -7.06
CA GLY A 13 -6.66 3.81 -7.96
C GLY A 13 -8.18 3.77 -7.78
N GLY A 14 -8.77 4.87 -7.31
CA GLY A 14 -10.18 4.96 -6.93
C GLY A 14 -11.15 4.98 -8.10
N GLY A 15 -10.67 5.08 -9.34
CA GLY A 15 -11.49 5.09 -10.55
C GLY A 15 -12.01 3.73 -10.98
N SER A 16 -11.37 2.63 -10.56
CA SER A 16 -11.77 1.28 -10.99
C SER A 16 -11.43 0.19 -9.96
N GLY A 17 -11.84 -1.06 -10.24
CA GLY A 17 -11.46 -2.25 -9.51
C GLY A 17 -11.60 -2.14 -7.99
N ALA A 18 -10.57 -2.57 -7.26
CA ALA A 18 -10.56 -2.58 -5.80
C ALA A 18 -10.72 -1.18 -5.19
N GLY A 19 -10.06 -0.15 -5.77
CA GLY A 19 -10.16 1.22 -5.29
C GLY A 19 -11.56 1.80 -5.42
N LEU A 20 -12.24 1.55 -6.53
CA LEU A 20 -13.65 1.95 -6.71
C LEU A 20 -14.58 1.20 -5.75
N GLY A 21 -14.34 -0.10 -5.53
CA GLY A 21 -15.07 -0.86 -4.52
C GLY A 21 -14.93 -0.27 -3.12
N GLN A 22 -13.71 0.12 -2.75
CA GLN A 22 -13.42 0.81 -1.49
C GLN A 22 -14.11 2.18 -1.43
N ALA A 23 -14.02 2.98 -2.48
CA ALA A 23 -14.67 4.28 -2.54
C ALA A 23 -16.19 4.16 -2.32
N LYS A 24 -16.84 3.17 -2.92
CA LYS A 24 -18.25 2.89 -2.71
C LYS A 24 -18.56 2.54 -1.25
N VAL A 25 -17.87 1.57 -0.68
CA VAL A 25 -18.12 1.09 0.69
C VAL A 25 -17.86 2.19 1.73
N PHE A 26 -16.78 2.97 1.57
CA PHE A 26 -16.49 4.04 2.53
C PHE A 26 -17.40 5.26 2.35
N SER A 27 -17.86 5.57 1.15
CA SER A 27 -18.88 6.60 0.95
C SER A 27 -20.22 6.20 1.58
N GLU A 28 -20.64 4.95 1.44
CA GLU A 28 -21.84 4.40 2.11
C GLU A 28 -21.69 4.36 3.64
N ALA A 29 -20.45 4.24 4.15
CA ALA A 29 -20.16 4.36 5.58
C ALA A 29 -20.11 5.82 6.07
N GLY A 30 -20.39 6.80 5.21
CA GLY A 30 -20.48 8.21 5.54
C GLY A 30 -19.18 8.99 5.42
N CYS A 31 -18.12 8.42 4.84
CA CYS A 31 -16.91 9.18 4.53
C CYS A 31 -17.17 10.22 3.41
N LYS A 32 -16.44 11.33 3.51
CA LYS A 32 -16.13 12.21 2.40
C LYS A 32 -14.97 11.57 1.64
N VAL A 33 -15.17 11.17 0.39
CA VAL A 33 -14.19 10.35 -0.32
C VAL A 33 -13.46 11.17 -1.37
N VAL A 34 -12.15 11.07 -1.41
CA VAL A 34 -11.33 11.52 -2.53
C VAL A 34 -10.82 10.30 -3.28
N ILE A 35 -11.16 10.21 -4.56
CA ILE A 35 -10.62 9.21 -5.47
C ILE A 35 -9.53 9.81 -6.33
N ALA A 36 -8.35 9.20 -6.32
CA ALA A 36 -7.23 9.60 -7.16
C ALA A 36 -6.90 8.49 -8.16
N ASP A 37 -6.77 8.83 -9.43
CA ASP A 37 -6.45 7.88 -10.51
C ASP A 37 -5.70 8.59 -11.64
N ILE A 38 -4.90 7.84 -12.41
CA ILE A 38 -4.23 8.37 -13.60
C ILE A 38 -5.17 8.45 -14.81
N ARG A 39 -6.21 7.59 -14.83
CA ARG A 39 -7.17 7.44 -15.91
C ARG A 39 -8.38 8.37 -15.73
N GLN A 40 -8.48 9.40 -16.58
CA GLN A 40 -9.59 10.34 -16.53
C GLN A 40 -10.93 9.66 -16.86
N ASP A 41 -10.95 8.76 -17.84
CA ASP A 41 -12.16 8.01 -18.21
C ASP A 41 -12.70 7.16 -17.04
N HIS A 42 -11.85 6.50 -16.27
CA HIS A 42 -12.25 5.77 -15.07
C HIS A 42 -12.81 6.72 -13.98
N LEU A 43 -12.19 7.89 -13.79
CA LEU A 43 -12.71 8.89 -12.86
C LEU A 43 -14.08 9.42 -13.29
N ASP A 44 -14.28 9.66 -14.58
CA ASP A 44 -15.54 10.16 -15.11
C ASP A 44 -16.69 9.16 -14.92
N GLU A 45 -16.44 7.88 -15.19
CA GLU A 45 -17.38 6.78 -14.94
C GLU A 45 -17.69 6.62 -13.43
N ALA A 46 -16.67 6.61 -12.58
CA ALA A 46 -16.86 6.54 -11.14
C ALA A 46 -17.69 7.70 -10.61
N MET A 47 -17.36 8.92 -11.03
CA MET A 47 -18.07 10.14 -10.61
C MET A 47 -19.51 10.20 -11.12
N ALA A 48 -19.83 9.60 -12.27
CA ALA A 48 -21.21 9.45 -12.72
C ALA A 48 -22.04 8.63 -11.74
N TRP A 49 -21.50 7.51 -11.27
CA TRP A 49 -22.13 6.65 -10.27
C TRP A 49 -22.31 7.38 -8.92
N PHE A 50 -21.28 8.08 -8.41
CA PHE A 50 -21.35 8.80 -7.13
C PHE A 50 -22.34 9.96 -7.18
N ARG A 51 -22.43 10.68 -8.30
CA ARG A 51 -23.43 11.75 -8.49
C ARG A 51 -24.86 11.21 -8.41
N GLU A 52 -25.14 10.05 -9.04
CA GLU A 52 -26.46 9.39 -8.94
C GLU A 52 -26.81 9.06 -7.48
N LYS A 53 -25.83 8.62 -6.69
CA LYS A 53 -25.99 8.29 -5.27
C LYS A 53 -25.97 9.50 -4.35
N LYS A 54 -25.70 10.70 -4.87
CA LYS A 54 -25.53 11.94 -4.10
C LYS A 54 -24.47 11.79 -3.00
N ALA A 55 -23.41 11.01 -3.26
CA ALA A 55 -22.32 10.81 -2.36
C ALA A 55 -21.35 12.01 -2.39
N ASP A 56 -20.75 12.34 -1.24
CA ASP A 56 -19.73 13.39 -1.14
C ASP A 56 -18.37 12.81 -1.59
N VAL A 57 -18.12 12.92 -2.88
CA VAL A 57 -16.91 12.39 -3.53
C VAL A 57 -16.26 13.45 -4.40
N HIS A 58 -14.94 13.60 -4.24
CA HIS A 58 -14.10 14.46 -5.05
C HIS A 58 -13.10 13.60 -5.86
N ALA A 59 -12.87 13.96 -7.13
CA ALA A 59 -11.96 13.21 -8.01
C ALA A 59 -10.74 14.04 -8.35
N ILE A 60 -9.56 13.44 -8.24
CA ILE A 60 -8.28 14.05 -8.60
C ILE A 60 -7.59 13.15 -9.63
N ARG A 61 -7.30 13.70 -10.82
CA ARG A 61 -6.43 13.02 -11.76
C ARG A 61 -4.99 13.28 -11.38
N MET A 62 -4.23 12.20 -11.12
CA MET A 62 -2.81 12.31 -10.79
C MET A 62 -2.03 11.04 -11.16
N ASP A 63 -0.76 11.22 -11.46
CA ASP A 63 0.23 10.15 -11.49
C ASP A 63 0.87 10.03 -10.10
N LEU A 64 0.63 8.92 -9.42
CA LEU A 64 1.16 8.68 -8.07
C LEU A 64 2.69 8.49 -8.01
N THR A 65 3.35 8.33 -9.16
CA THR A 65 4.81 8.33 -9.24
C THR A 65 5.40 9.74 -9.22
N ASN A 66 4.58 10.76 -9.52
CA ASN A 66 4.95 12.16 -9.51
C ASN A 66 4.71 12.76 -8.10
N ARG A 67 5.80 13.17 -7.44
CA ARG A 67 5.76 13.70 -6.07
C ARG A 67 5.11 15.07 -5.98
N GLU A 68 5.29 15.90 -7.00
CA GLU A 68 4.68 17.22 -7.10
C GLU A 68 3.16 17.11 -7.24
N GLU A 69 2.68 16.19 -8.07
CA GLU A 69 1.24 15.91 -8.18
C GLU A 69 0.66 15.36 -6.87
N TYR A 70 1.43 14.53 -6.16
CA TYR A 70 1.01 14.05 -4.84
C TYR A 70 0.87 15.18 -3.82
N ALA A 71 1.86 16.11 -3.79
CA ALA A 71 1.81 17.26 -2.91
C ALA A 71 0.62 18.18 -3.25
N ALA A 72 0.39 18.44 -4.55
CA ALA A 72 -0.75 19.22 -5.03
C ALA A 72 -2.09 18.58 -4.68
N ALA A 73 -2.20 17.25 -4.81
CA ALA A 73 -3.40 16.50 -4.41
C ALA A 73 -3.68 16.64 -2.91
N ALA A 74 -2.65 16.58 -2.07
CA ALA A 74 -2.82 16.76 -0.63
C ALA A 74 -3.28 18.18 -0.27
N ASP A 75 -2.75 19.21 -0.93
CA ASP A 75 -3.19 20.60 -0.76
C ASP A 75 -4.63 20.79 -1.24
N GLU A 76 -5.03 20.14 -2.33
CA GLU A 76 -6.38 20.15 -2.85
C GLU A 76 -7.38 19.51 -1.87
N VAL A 77 -7.02 18.36 -1.27
CA VAL A 77 -7.84 17.71 -0.24
C VAL A 77 -8.08 18.66 0.94
N GLU A 78 -7.02 19.28 1.46
CA GLU A 78 -7.13 20.22 2.58
C GLU A 78 -7.94 21.47 2.20
N LYS A 79 -7.83 21.94 0.97
CA LYS A 79 -8.64 23.05 0.44
C LYS A 79 -10.14 22.71 0.35
N VAL A 80 -10.46 21.50 -0.11
CA VAL A 80 -11.86 21.06 -0.32
C VAL A 80 -12.54 20.73 1.01
N TYR A 81 -11.84 20.04 1.90
CA TYR A 81 -12.45 19.51 3.13
C TYR A 81 -11.99 20.20 4.42
N GLY A 82 -11.02 21.11 4.34
CA GLY A 82 -10.50 21.87 5.51
C GLY A 82 -9.54 21.09 6.39
N GLU A 83 -9.18 19.86 6.01
CA GLU A 83 -8.34 18.97 6.81
C GLU A 83 -7.69 17.87 5.95
N PRO A 84 -6.54 17.30 6.36
CA PRO A 84 -5.98 16.12 5.70
C PRO A 84 -6.87 14.89 5.90
N PRO A 85 -6.71 13.85 5.08
CA PRO A 85 -7.49 12.63 5.23
C PRO A 85 -7.21 11.97 6.59
N GLN A 86 -8.27 11.46 7.24
CA GLN A 86 -8.16 10.58 8.39
C GLN A 86 -8.08 9.11 7.99
N LEU A 87 -8.40 8.80 6.73
CA LEU A 87 -8.26 7.46 6.16
C LEU A 87 -7.50 7.55 4.85
N LEU A 88 -6.27 7.03 4.82
CA LEU A 88 -5.46 6.91 3.61
C LEU A 88 -5.51 5.45 3.13
N ILE A 89 -5.96 5.23 1.89
CA ILE A 89 -6.01 3.90 1.29
C ILE A 89 -5.16 3.89 0.01
N ASN A 90 -4.02 3.23 0.07
CA ASN A 90 -3.14 3.06 -1.09
C ASN A 90 -3.54 1.78 -1.82
N THR A 91 -4.23 1.92 -2.95
CA THR A 91 -4.77 0.77 -3.70
C THR A 91 -4.24 0.68 -5.12
N ALA A 92 -3.89 1.81 -5.73
CA ALA A 92 -3.35 1.81 -7.09
C ALA A 92 -2.20 0.82 -7.25
N GLY A 93 -2.20 0.12 -8.36
CA GLY A 93 -1.16 -0.84 -8.69
C GLY A 93 -1.28 -1.32 -10.13
N VAL A 94 -0.15 -1.73 -10.67
CA VAL A 94 0.01 -2.30 -12.00
C VAL A 94 0.72 -3.64 -11.92
N ASN A 95 0.67 -4.43 -12.99
CA ASN A 95 1.46 -5.66 -13.08
C ASN A 95 2.03 -5.83 -14.48
N ALA A 96 3.19 -6.47 -14.56
CA ALA A 96 3.80 -6.95 -15.77
C ALA A 96 3.94 -8.48 -15.66
N PHE A 97 3.23 -9.21 -16.51
CA PHE A 97 3.20 -10.67 -16.49
C PHE A 97 4.18 -11.26 -17.50
N GLY A 98 5.09 -12.10 -17.03
CA GLY A 98 6.04 -12.80 -17.87
C GLY A 98 7.07 -13.57 -17.04
N PRO A 99 7.91 -14.40 -17.68
CA PRO A 99 8.90 -15.21 -16.97
C PRO A 99 10.01 -14.34 -16.38
N ALA A 100 10.46 -14.68 -15.17
CA ALA A 100 11.43 -13.90 -14.41
C ALA A 100 12.71 -13.58 -15.20
N GLU A 101 13.20 -14.55 -15.96
CA GLU A 101 14.42 -14.44 -16.75
C GLU A 101 14.31 -13.51 -17.97
N ALA A 102 13.09 -13.11 -18.34
CA ALA A 102 12.85 -12.17 -19.43
C ALA A 102 12.58 -10.73 -18.96
N SER A 103 12.64 -10.46 -17.64
CA SER A 103 12.43 -9.12 -17.08
C SER A 103 13.45 -8.11 -17.60
N THR A 104 13.01 -6.90 -17.89
CA THR A 104 13.88 -5.77 -18.23
C THR A 104 14.00 -4.79 -17.06
N PHE A 105 14.93 -3.83 -17.13
CA PHE A 105 15.01 -2.76 -16.12
C PHE A 105 13.73 -1.93 -16.11
N GLU A 106 13.15 -1.66 -17.27
CA GLU A 106 11.93 -0.86 -17.41
C GLU A 106 10.70 -1.56 -16.83
N ASP A 107 10.67 -2.91 -16.80
CA ASP A 107 9.64 -3.67 -16.09
C ASP A 107 9.70 -3.41 -14.59
N PHE A 108 10.91 -3.40 -14.02
CA PHE A 108 11.12 -3.09 -12.60
C PHE A 108 10.86 -1.61 -12.30
N ASP A 109 11.39 -0.69 -13.11
CA ASP A 109 11.24 0.75 -12.92
C ASP A 109 9.75 1.14 -12.92
N TRP A 110 8.97 0.60 -13.86
CA TRP A 110 7.54 0.86 -13.94
C TRP A 110 6.78 0.29 -12.75
N VAL A 111 6.89 -1.02 -12.53
CA VAL A 111 6.05 -1.71 -11.51
C VAL A 111 6.44 -1.28 -10.10
N ILE A 112 7.74 -1.18 -9.78
CA ILE A 112 8.20 -0.69 -8.47
C ILE A 112 7.87 0.79 -8.32
N GLY A 113 7.98 1.58 -9.38
CA GLY A 113 7.60 3.00 -9.39
C GLY A 113 6.16 3.21 -8.94
N VAL A 114 5.23 2.44 -9.50
CA VAL A 114 3.81 2.53 -9.17
C VAL A 114 3.50 1.85 -7.82
N ASP A 115 3.84 0.56 -7.68
CA ASP A 115 3.32 -0.30 -6.62
C ASP A 115 4.02 -0.13 -5.28
N LEU A 116 5.28 0.36 -5.27
CA LEU A 116 6.03 0.61 -4.05
C LEU A 116 6.30 2.11 -3.85
N PHE A 117 6.93 2.78 -4.82
CA PHE A 117 7.23 4.22 -4.64
C PHE A 117 5.96 5.06 -4.60
N GLY A 118 4.90 4.71 -5.33
CA GLY A 118 3.61 5.37 -5.21
C GLY A 118 3.02 5.28 -3.80
N VAL A 119 3.15 4.12 -3.13
CA VAL A 119 2.76 3.96 -1.73
C VAL A 119 3.64 4.81 -0.82
N ILE A 120 4.97 4.80 -1.03
CA ILE A 120 5.92 5.63 -0.27
C ILE A 120 5.57 7.11 -0.42
N ASN A 121 5.30 7.58 -1.64
CA ASN A 121 4.91 8.96 -1.90
C ASN A 121 3.65 9.35 -1.12
N GLY A 122 2.64 8.47 -1.08
CA GLY A 122 1.42 8.68 -0.28
C GLY A 122 1.71 8.80 1.21
N LEU A 123 2.50 7.88 1.76
CA LEU A 123 2.86 7.89 3.17
C LEU A 123 3.67 9.13 3.55
N VAL A 124 4.69 9.47 2.76
CA VAL A 124 5.56 10.64 3.01
C VAL A 124 4.78 11.95 2.88
N THR A 125 3.79 12.01 2.00
CA THR A 125 2.96 13.21 1.81
C THR A 125 1.92 13.37 2.90
N PHE A 126 1.18 12.32 3.25
CA PHE A 126 0.01 12.44 4.13
C PHE A 126 0.31 12.20 5.61
N VAL A 127 1.24 11.30 5.96
CA VAL A 127 1.51 10.98 7.38
C VAL A 127 1.91 12.20 8.20
N PRO A 128 2.83 13.08 7.76
CA PRO A 128 3.16 14.28 8.50
C PRO A 128 1.96 15.22 8.69
N ARG A 129 1.08 15.33 7.69
CA ARG A 129 -0.14 16.15 7.74
C ARG A 129 -1.15 15.56 8.74
N MET A 130 -1.34 14.24 8.73
CA MET A 130 -2.20 13.53 9.68
C MET A 130 -1.70 13.69 11.11
N ILE A 131 -0.39 13.53 11.35
CA ILE A 131 0.24 13.74 12.67
C ILE A 131 0.05 15.19 13.13
N LYS A 132 0.31 16.17 12.27
CA LYS A 132 0.14 17.59 12.57
C LYS A 132 -1.30 17.94 12.93
N ALA A 133 -2.27 17.32 12.25
CA ALA A 133 -3.69 17.53 12.55
C ALA A 133 -4.11 16.97 13.92
N GLY A 134 -3.39 16.00 14.48
CA GLY A 134 -3.59 15.48 15.84
C GLY A 134 -4.91 14.75 16.06
N LYS A 135 -5.61 14.34 14.99
CA LYS A 135 -6.93 13.70 15.06
C LYS A 135 -6.88 12.18 15.03
N GLY A 136 -5.66 11.60 15.04
CA GLY A 136 -5.46 10.19 14.75
C GLY A 136 -5.85 9.86 13.31
N GLY A 137 -6.13 8.58 13.04
CA GLY A 137 -6.54 8.17 11.70
C GLY A 137 -6.25 6.71 11.42
N TYR A 138 -6.25 6.37 10.13
CA TYR A 138 -5.95 5.02 9.68
C TYR A 138 -5.29 5.01 8.30
N ILE A 139 -4.36 4.11 8.12
CA ILE A 139 -3.69 3.85 6.84
C ILE A 139 -3.94 2.40 6.45
N ALA A 140 -4.50 2.18 5.29
CA ALA A 140 -4.65 0.85 4.71
C ALA A 140 -3.94 0.80 3.37
N THR A 141 -3.18 -0.26 3.13
CA THR A 141 -2.48 -0.41 1.86
C THR A 141 -2.74 -1.79 1.26
N VAL A 142 -3.04 -1.82 -0.03
CA VAL A 142 -3.25 -3.07 -0.77
C VAL A 142 -1.89 -3.60 -1.24
N ALA A 143 -1.42 -4.63 -0.52
CA ALA A 143 -0.32 -5.46 -0.94
C ALA A 143 -0.83 -6.63 -1.83
N SER A 144 -0.40 -7.82 -1.58
CA SER A 144 -0.83 -9.07 -2.24
C SER A 144 -0.28 -10.27 -1.49
N MET A 145 -0.88 -11.42 -1.67
CA MET A 145 -0.26 -12.71 -1.29
C MET A 145 1.09 -12.91 -1.99
N SER A 146 1.30 -12.29 -3.16
CA SER A 146 2.61 -12.27 -3.85
C SER A 146 3.73 -11.58 -3.05
N GLY A 147 3.40 -10.78 -2.03
CA GLY A 147 4.37 -10.21 -1.11
C GLY A 147 4.98 -11.23 -0.14
N PHE A 148 4.31 -12.36 0.08
CA PHE A 148 4.78 -13.48 0.90
C PHE A 148 5.23 -14.67 0.06
N MET A 149 4.57 -14.89 -1.08
CA MET A 149 4.76 -16.02 -1.98
C MET A 149 5.06 -15.49 -3.38
N ALA A 150 6.34 -15.25 -3.65
CA ALA A 150 6.76 -14.75 -4.95
C ALA A 150 6.37 -15.71 -6.09
N SER A 151 5.92 -15.12 -7.21
CA SER A 151 5.61 -15.86 -8.43
C SER A 151 6.68 -15.64 -9.50
N PRO A 152 7.13 -16.69 -10.19
CA PRO A 152 8.11 -16.54 -11.27
C PRO A 152 7.54 -15.87 -12.52
N THR A 153 6.25 -15.59 -12.56
CA THR A 153 5.56 -14.96 -13.69
C THR A 153 5.14 -13.52 -13.45
N CYS A 154 5.49 -12.94 -12.29
CA CYS A 154 5.24 -11.53 -11.97
C CYS A 154 6.30 -11.01 -10.99
N THR A 155 7.56 -11.12 -11.37
CA THR A 155 8.70 -10.84 -10.49
C THR A 155 8.74 -9.38 -10.01
N PRO A 156 8.65 -8.34 -10.86
CA PRO A 156 8.67 -6.96 -10.38
C PRO A 156 7.52 -6.66 -9.40
N TYR A 157 6.34 -7.22 -9.65
CA TYR A 157 5.18 -7.08 -8.77
C TYR A 157 5.41 -7.75 -7.42
N SER A 158 5.92 -8.98 -7.39
CA SER A 158 6.21 -9.70 -6.14
C SER A 158 7.22 -8.93 -5.28
N VAL A 159 8.27 -8.37 -5.90
CA VAL A 159 9.26 -7.53 -5.22
C VAL A 159 8.60 -6.27 -4.63
N ALA A 160 7.80 -5.56 -5.41
CA ALA A 160 7.10 -4.37 -4.94
C ALA A 160 6.16 -4.68 -3.77
N LYS A 161 5.37 -5.76 -3.88
CA LYS A 161 4.40 -6.14 -2.83
C LYS A 161 5.06 -6.67 -1.57
N ALA A 162 6.22 -7.33 -1.66
CA ALA A 162 7.03 -7.68 -0.50
C ALA A 162 7.57 -6.42 0.21
N GLY A 163 8.02 -5.42 -0.55
CA GLY A 163 8.40 -4.11 -0.03
C GLY A 163 7.24 -3.40 0.69
N VAL A 164 6.04 -3.45 0.13
CA VAL A 164 4.83 -2.87 0.76
C VAL A 164 4.50 -3.58 2.09
N VAL A 165 4.58 -4.91 2.15
CA VAL A 165 4.35 -5.67 3.39
C VAL A 165 5.30 -5.19 4.49
N SER A 166 6.60 -5.15 4.21
CA SER A 166 7.62 -4.68 5.15
C SER A 166 7.40 -3.21 5.55
N LEU A 167 7.05 -2.36 4.60
CA LEU A 167 6.75 -0.95 4.84
C LEU A 167 5.58 -0.78 5.82
N MET A 168 4.49 -1.55 5.66
CA MET A 168 3.34 -1.48 6.55
C MET A 168 3.65 -1.96 7.96
N GLU A 169 4.50 -2.96 8.15
CA GLU A 169 4.98 -3.37 9.48
C GLU A 169 5.73 -2.25 10.19
N CYS A 170 6.63 -1.55 9.47
CA CYS A 170 7.36 -0.40 10.03
C CYS A 170 6.40 0.69 10.49
N TYR A 171 5.45 1.08 9.63
CA TYR A 171 4.48 2.12 9.95
C TYR A 171 3.49 1.71 11.06
N TYR A 172 3.11 0.44 11.12
CA TYR A 172 2.26 -0.09 12.20
C TYR A 172 2.86 0.16 13.59
N GLN A 173 4.17 -0.02 13.74
CA GLN A 173 4.84 0.25 15.02
C GLN A 173 5.03 1.76 15.24
N ALA A 174 5.47 2.47 14.20
CA ALA A 174 5.84 3.88 14.29
C ALA A 174 4.65 4.82 14.56
N LEU A 175 3.46 4.48 14.09
CA LEU A 175 2.30 5.37 14.13
C LEU A 175 1.39 5.20 15.36
N LYS A 176 1.59 4.15 16.16
CA LYS A 176 0.84 3.94 17.41
C LYS A 176 0.80 5.15 18.34
N PRO A 177 1.92 5.87 18.60
CA PRO A 177 1.91 7.03 19.49
C PRO A 177 1.04 8.19 19.00
N TYR A 178 0.72 8.22 17.70
CA TYR A 178 -0.10 9.28 17.09
C TYR A 178 -1.57 8.89 16.94
N GLY A 179 -1.96 7.70 17.43
CA GLY A 179 -3.33 7.20 17.29
C GLY A 179 -3.71 6.91 15.83
N ILE A 180 -2.71 6.59 14.99
CA ILE A 180 -2.93 6.22 13.59
C ILE A 180 -2.76 4.71 13.46
N GLY A 181 -3.85 4.01 13.11
CA GLY A 181 -3.84 2.57 12.85
C GLY A 181 -3.30 2.25 11.46
N VAL A 182 -2.83 1.03 11.27
CA VAL A 182 -2.28 0.56 9.99
C VAL A 182 -2.76 -0.84 9.66
N SER A 183 -3.20 -1.06 8.43
CA SER A 183 -3.53 -2.38 7.87
C SER A 183 -2.85 -2.62 6.54
N CYS A 184 -2.43 -3.85 6.32
CA CYS A 184 -1.92 -4.38 5.07
C CYS A 184 -2.91 -5.41 4.53
N LEU A 185 -3.64 -5.05 3.48
CA LEU A 185 -4.58 -5.94 2.81
C LEU A 185 -3.82 -6.77 1.77
N CYS A 186 -3.81 -8.09 1.93
CA CYS A 186 -3.05 -9.00 1.08
C CYS A 186 -3.99 -9.98 0.35
N PRO A 187 -4.70 -9.55 -0.68
CA PRO A 187 -5.62 -10.41 -1.40
C PRO A 187 -4.91 -11.41 -2.33
N GLY A 188 -5.66 -12.43 -2.75
CA GLY A 188 -5.39 -13.19 -3.95
C GLY A 188 -5.91 -12.47 -5.20
N GLY A 189 -6.52 -13.22 -6.12
CA GLY A 189 -7.12 -12.62 -7.33
C GLY A 189 -8.34 -11.75 -7.03
N ILE A 190 -8.41 -10.59 -7.68
CA ILE A 190 -9.54 -9.63 -7.60
C ILE A 190 -10.06 -9.38 -9.01
N LYS A 191 -11.37 -9.23 -9.17
CA LYS A 191 -11.98 -8.74 -10.41
C LYS A 191 -11.58 -7.28 -10.64
N SER A 192 -10.55 -7.07 -11.45
CA SER A 192 -9.97 -5.73 -11.67
C SER A 192 -9.34 -5.64 -13.06
N ASN A 193 -8.90 -4.44 -13.42
CA ASN A 193 -8.24 -4.15 -14.69
C ASN A 193 -6.71 -4.40 -14.64
N ILE A 194 -6.21 -5.10 -13.62
CA ILE A 194 -4.75 -5.31 -13.45
C ILE A 194 -4.12 -6.08 -14.62
N ALA A 195 -4.87 -6.95 -15.29
CA ALA A 195 -4.42 -7.63 -16.50
C ALA A 195 -4.23 -6.69 -17.70
N GLU A 196 -4.81 -5.49 -17.64
CA GLU A 196 -4.73 -4.45 -18.66
C GLU A 196 -3.73 -3.34 -18.30
N SER A 197 -2.90 -3.55 -17.28
CA SER A 197 -1.93 -2.56 -16.80
C SER A 197 -1.02 -2.04 -17.92
N ALA A 198 -0.66 -2.88 -18.89
CA ALA A 198 0.17 -2.50 -20.04
C ALA A 198 -0.41 -1.30 -20.82
N LEU A 199 -1.73 -1.07 -20.79
CA LEU A 199 -2.37 0.08 -21.45
C LEU A 199 -2.03 1.44 -20.78
N THR A 200 -1.54 1.41 -19.55
CA THR A 200 -1.14 2.62 -18.79
C THR A 200 0.38 2.77 -18.68
N ARG A 201 1.13 1.84 -19.31
CA ARG A 201 2.59 1.85 -19.25
C ARG A 201 3.14 3.05 -20.00
N PRO A 202 4.02 3.88 -19.38
CA PRO A 202 4.62 5.03 -20.03
C PRO A 202 5.50 4.63 -21.22
N GLU A 203 5.50 5.44 -22.29
CA GLU A 203 6.26 5.15 -23.52
C GLU A 203 7.77 5.01 -23.24
N HIS A 204 8.33 5.84 -22.37
CA HIS A 204 9.75 5.77 -22.01
C HIS A 204 10.14 4.49 -21.24
N LEU A 205 9.17 3.74 -20.72
CA LEU A 205 9.33 2.44 -20.06
C LEU A 205 8.74 1.29 -20.89
N ALA A 206 8.47 1.49 -22.19
CA ALA A 206 7.78 0.52 -23.03
C ALA A 206 8.59 -0.75 -23.32
N ASN A 207 9.93 -0.71 -23.15
CA ASN A 207 10.78 -1.87 -23.36
C ASN A 207 10.42 -2.99 -22.35
N THR A 208 10.13 -4.17 -22.87
CA THR A 208 9.75 -5.33 -22.05
C THR A 208 10.12 -6.63 -22.77
N GLY A 209 10.56 -7.62 -21.99
CA GLY A 209 10.72 -8.99 -22.49
C GLY A 209 9.44 -9.83 -22.41
N TYR A 210 8.34 -9.23 -21.93
CA TYR A 210 7.08 -9.93 -21.71
C TYR A 210 6.15 -9.83 -22.91
N ASN A 211 5.24 -10.80 -23.00
CA ASN A 211 4.24 -10.81 -24.05
C ASN A 211 3.00 -10.03 -23.59
N THR A 212 2.90 -8.77 -24.03
CA THR A 212 1.82 -7.84 -23.68
C THR A 212 0.77 -7.69 -24.77
N ASN A 213 0.63 -8.68 -25.69
CA ASN A 213 -0.36 -8.59 -26.75
C ASN A 213 -1.79 -8.75 -26.19
N GLU A 214 -2.78 -8.28 -26.97
CA GLU A 214 -4.19 -8.28 -26.62
C GLU A 214 -4.73 -9.67 -26.23
N LYS A 215 -4.27 -10.74 -26.91
CA LYS A 215 -4.70 -12.10 -26.61
C LYS A 215 -4.26 -12.56 -25.22
N THR A 216 -3.02 -12.22 -24.82
CA THR A 216 -2.48 -12.54 -23.49
C THR A 216 -3.22 -11.76 -22.42
N MET A 217 -3.38 -10.45 -22.59
CA MET A 217 -4.12 -9.60 -21.66
C MET A 217 -5.58 -10.04 -21.51
N ALA A 218 -6.24 -10.42 -22.61
CA ALA A 218 -7.62 -10.94 -22.58
C ALA A 218 -7.73 -12.27 -21.81
N ALA A 219 -6.75 -13.16 -21.95
CA ALA A 219 -6.73 -14.43 -21.23
C ALA A 219 -6.55 -14.20 -19.72
N GLU A 220 -5.63 -13.34 -19.32
CA GLU A 220 -5.40 -12.97 -17.91
C GLU A 220 -6.63 -12.27 -17.31
N ARG A 221 -7.21 -11.31 -18.01
CA ARG A 221 -8.46 -10.65 -17.59
C ARG A 221 -9.56 -11.66 -17.34
N ASN A 222 -9.74 -12.63 -18.25
CA ASN A 222 -10.77 -13.65 -18.09
C ASN A 222 -10.56 -14.49 -16.82
N ILE A 223 -9.33 -14.83 -16.47
CA ILE A 223 -9.01 -15.55 -15.23
C ILE A 223 -9.46 -14.72 -14.02
N TYR A 224 -9.04 -13.46 -13.92
CA TYR A 224 -9.38 -12.60 -12.78
C TYR A 224 -10.89 -12.35 -12.68
N HIS A 225 -11.59 -12.17 -13.80
CA HIS A 225 -13.04 -11.99 -13.79
C HIS A 225 -13.82 -13.27 -13.46
N THR A 226 -13.24 -14.46 -13.69
CA THR A 226 -13.89 -15.74 -13.39
C THR A 226 -13.73 -16.14 -11.93
N VAL A 227 -12.52 -16.04 -11.39
CA VAL A 227 -12.21 -16.57 -10.04
C VAL A 227 -11.86 -15.49 -9.02
N GLY A 228 -11.77 -14.23 -9.44
CA GLY A 228 -11.41 -13.12 -8.54
C GLY A 228 -12.53 -12.73 -7.58
N LEU A 229 -12.14 -12.26 -6.41
CA LEU A 229 -13.04 -11.68 -5.43
C LEU A 229 -13.67 -10.38 -5.96
N ASP A 230 -14.94 -10.17 -5.65
CA ASP A 230 -15.64 -8.93 -6.02
C ASP A 230 -15.02 -7.73 -5.30
N PRO A 231 -14.78 -6.58 -5.98
CA PRO A 231 -14.18 -5.39 -5.38
C PRO A 231 -14.94 -4.82 -4.19
N VAL A 232 -16.28 -4.86 -4.21
CA VAL A 232 -17.10 -4.36 -3.09
C VAL A 232 -16.99 -5.31 -1.90
N ASP A 233 -16.98 -6.62 -2.11
CA ASP A 233 -16.82 -7.59 -1.04
C ASP A 233 -15.42 -7.53 -0.44
N LEU A 234 -14.37 -7.34 -1.25
CA LEU A 234 -13.03 -7.05 -0.76
C LEU A 234 -13.00 -5.79 0.11
N ALA A 235 -13.70 -4.74 -0.31
CA ALA A 235 -13.77 -3.48 0.45
C ALA A 235 -14.51 -3.63 1.79
N LYS A 236 -15.56 -4.46 1.85
CA LYS A 236 -16.23 -4.80 3.12
C LYS A 236 -15.31 -5.57 4.07
N ILE A 237 -14.50 -6.51 3.54
CA ILE A 237 -13.48 -7.22 4.33
C ILE A 237 -12.44 -6.24 4.85
N LEU A 238 -11.95 -5.33 4.00
CA LEU A 238 -11.02 -4.27 4.42
C LEU A 238 -11.61 -3.41 5.54
N LYS A 239 -12.85 -2.94 5.36
CA LYS A 239 -13.53 -2.12 6.36
C LYS A 239 -13.62 -2.84 7.71
N LYS A 240 -14.00 -4.11 7.71
CA LYS A 240 -14.04 -4.95 8.92
C LYS A 240 -12.66 -5.09 9.56
N GLY A 241 -11.61 -5.36 8.78
CA GLY A 241 -10.25 -5.44 9.30
C GLY A 241 -9.76 -4.13 9.93
N ILE A 242 -10.14 -2.98 9.36
CA ILE A 242 -9.87 -1.65 9.93
C ILE A 242 -10.61 -1.48 11.27
N GLU A 243 -11.87 -1.89 11.36
CA GLU A 243 -12.68 -1.82 12.58
C GLU A 243 -12.11 -2.70 13.70
N GLU A 244 -11.52 -3.85 13.35
CA GLU A 244 -10.86 -4.80 14.24
C GLU A 244 -9.38 -4.50 14.48
N GLU A 245 -8.83 -3.46 13.85
CA GLU A 245 -7.43 -3.01 13.96
C GLU A 245 -6.41 -4.10 13.57
N GLN A 246 -6.76 -4.93 12.58
CA GLN A 246 -5.91 -5.98 12.05
C GLN A 246 -4.74 -5.40 11.23
N LEU A 247 -3.51 -5.75 11.57
CA LEU A 247 -2.36 -5.40 10.71
C LEU A 247 -2.43 -6.13 9.38
N TYR A 248 -2.66 -7.42 9.38
CA TYR A 248 -2.80 -8.23 8.17
C TYR A 248 -4.25 -8.64 7.93
N ILE A 249 -4.74 -8.35 6.74
CA ILE A 249 -6.05 -8.76 6.26
C ILE A 249 -5.82 -9.67 5.05
N LEU A 250 -6.09 -10.97 5.23
CA LEU A 250 -5.78 -12.04 4.27
C LEU A 250 -7.07 -12.65 3.72
N PRO A 251 -7.73 -12.04 2.73
CA PRO A 251 -9.00 -12.54 2.16
C PRO A 251 -8.73 -13.65 1.14
N VAL A 252 -8.18 -14.75 1.59
CA VAL A 252 -7.86 -15.95 0.79
C VAL A 252 -8.29 -17.20 1.55
N ASP A 253 -8.46 -18.30 0.82
CA ASP A 253 -8.75 -19.59 1.43
C ASP A 253 -7.50 -20.16 2.10
N ASN A 254 -7.67 -20.73 3.30
CA ASN A 254 -6.60 -21.37 4.09
C ASN A 254 -5.32 -20.51 4.28
N PRO A 255 -5.44 -19.24 4.75
CA PRO A 255 -4.28 -18.36 4.89
C PRO A 255 -3.23 -18.92 5.86
N GLU A 256 -3.65 -19.67 6.88
CA GLU A 256 -2.75 -20.31 7.85
C GLU A 256 -1.83 -21.33 7.18
N GLU A 257 -2.38 -22.22 6.36
CA GLU A 257 -1.60 -23.23 5.64
C GLU A 257 -0.61 -22.60 4.67
N MET A 258 -1.06 -21.57 3.92
CA MET A 258 -0.20 -20.84 2.99
C MET A 258 0.98 -20.18 3.70
N MET A 259 0.72 -19.50 4.84
CA MET A 259 1.77 -18.85 5.63
C MET A 259 2.71 -19.87 6.28
N ARG A 260 2.20 -20.98 6.82
CA ARG A 260 2.99 -22.06 7.38
C ARG A 260 3.96 -22.64 6.36
N ASN A 261 3.49 -22.97 5.17
CA ASN A 261 4.32 -23.49 4.08
C ASN A 261 5.42 -22.50 3.66
N THR A 262 5.14 -21.21 3.73
CA THR A 262 6.14 -20.17 3.46
C THR A 262 7.20 -20.11 4.56
N LEU A 263 6.81 -20.13 5.83
CA LEU A 263 7.72 -20.12 6.97
C LEU A 263 8.59 -21.38 7.04
N GLU A 264 8.03 -22.55 6.75
CA GLU A 264 8.78 -23.81 6.75
C GLU A 264 9.92 -23.81 5.75
N ARG A 265 9.78 -23.14 4.61
CA ARG A 265 10.90 -22.97 3.68
C ARG A 265 12.09 -22.25 4.33
N PHE A 266 11.85 -21.21 5.12
CA PHE A 266 12.91 -20.48 5.82
C PHE A 266 13.51 -21.34 6.95
N ILE A 267 12.67 -22.00 7.76
CA ILE A 267 13.08 -22.83 8.87
C ILE A 267 13.97 -24.00 8.39
N ASN A 268 13.61 -24.63 7.27
CA ASN A 268 14.36 -25.76 6.71
C ASN A 268 15.76 -25.38 6.21
N TYR A 269 16.02 -24.09 5.97
CA TYR A 269 17.37 -23.60 5.64
C TYR A 269 18.13 -23.04 6.85
N ALA A 270 17.51 -22.98 8.03
CA ALA A 270 18.21 -22.59 9.26
C ALA A 270 19.18 -23.71 9.69
N THR A 271 20.44 -23.39 9.83
CA THR A 271 21.44 -24.36 10.34
C THR A 271 21.50 -24.30 11.86
N PRO A 272 21.56 -25.45 12.57
CA PRO A 272 21.68 -25.46 14.04
C PRO A 272 22.88 -24.68 14.53
N GLU A 273 24.01 -24.73 13.82
CA GLU A 273 25.22 -23.98 14.15
C GLU A 273 25.04 -22.47 13.99
N GLY A 274 24.42 -22.03 12.91
CA GLY A 274 24.10 -20.61 12.67
C GLY A 274 23.13 -20.06 13.72
N THR A 275 22.12 -20.84 14.10
CA THR A 275 21.15 -20.46 15.14
C THR A 275 21.86 -20.29 16.49
N ARG A 276 22.68 -21.26 16.92
CA ARG A 276 23.43 -21.18 18.18
C ARG A 276 24.34 -19.95 18.23
N LYS A 277 25.08 -19.67 17.16
CA LYS A 277 25.97 -18.52 17.08
C LYS A 277 25.22 -17.20 17.17
N GLN A 278 24.03 -17.10 16.55
CA GLN A 278 23.19 -15.92 16.65
C GLN A 278 22.60 -15.73 18.05
N GLU A 279 22.23 -16.81 18.73
CA GLU A 279 21.74 -16.76 20.12
C GLU A 279 22.85 -16.30 21.08
N GLU A 280 24.09 -16.81 20.93
CA GLU A 280 25.26 -16.37 21.70
C GLU A 280 25.54 -14.87 21.49
N LEU A 281 25.51 -14.39 20.24
CA LEU A 281 25.69 -12.97 19.91
C LEU A 281 24.54 -12.11 20.44
N ALA A 282 23.30 -12.60 20.40
CA ALA A 282 22.15 -11.89 20.94
C ALA A 282 22.19 -11.82 22.48
N ALA A 283 22.70 -12.86 23.15
CA ALA A 283 22.93 -12.86 24.59
C ALA A 283 24.02 -11.85 24.98
N GLN A 284 25.14 -11.83 24.27
CA GLN A 284 26.24 -10.87 24.49
C GLN A 284 25.77 -9.42 24.29
N ARG A 285 24.96 -9.15 23.25
CA ARG A 285 24.37 -7.84 23.03
C ARG A 285 23.45 -7.41 24.18
N ARG A 286 22.60 -8.32 24.68
CA ARG A 286 21.71 -8.04 25.82
C ARG A 286 22.50 -7.77 27.11
N GLU A 287 23.57 -8.55 27.37
CA GLU A 287 24.46 -8.32 28.51
C GLU A 287 25.17 -6.95 28.40
N GLY A 288 25.70 -6.61 27.24
CA GLY A 288 26.33 -5.31 26.99
C GLY A 288 25.38 -4.13 27.17
N MET A 289 24.11 -4.28 26.78
CA MET A 289 23.09 -3.22 26.95
C MET A 289 22.61 -3.06 28.41
N ASN A 290 22.71 -4.12 29.23
CA ASN A 290 22.23 -4.12 30.61
C ASN A 290 23.32 -3.77 31.64
N GLN A 291 24.59 -3.56 31.24
CA GLN A 291 25.63 -3.12 32.15
C GLN A 291 25.49 -1.62 32.51
N PRO A 292 25.75 -1.22 33.77
CA PRO A 292 25.80 0.19 34.13
C PRO A 292 26.87 0.92 33.30
N GLY A 293 26.45 1.86 32.46
CA GLY A 293 27.30 2.54 31.48
C GLY A 293 27.45 1.84 30.15
N GLY A 294 26.76 0.72 29.91
CA GLY A 294 26.64 0.09 28.59
C GLY A 294 25.84 0.99 27.64
N ALA A 295 26.50 1.44 26.58
CA ALA A 295 25.85 2.25 25.55
C ALA A 295 24.74 1.43 24.89
N ASN A 296 23.49 1.85 25.08
CA ASN A 296 22.41 1.41 24.21
C ASN A 296 22.29 2.45 23.07
N PRO A 297 22.89 2.19 21.91
CA PRO A 297 22.93 3.19 20.82
C PRO A 297 21.52 3.57 20.34
N PHE A 298 20.53 2.73 20.57
CA PHE A 298 19.13 3.04 20.27
C PHE A 298 18.48 3.92 21.34
N ALA A 299 18.81 3.71 22.62
CA ALA A 299 18.31 4.57 23.70
C ALA A 299 18.93 5.96 23.62
N GLU A 300 20.24 6.06 23.42
CA GLU A 300 20.93 7.34 23.24
C GLU A 300 20.44 8.09 21.99
N ALA A 301 20.24 7.40 20.87
CA ALA A 301 19.68 7.98 19.69
C ALA A 301 18.22 8.44 19.91
N HIS A 302 17.44 7.71 20.67
CA HIS A 302 16.06 8.08 21.00
C HIS A 302 16.01 9.29 21.95
N GLU A 303 16.90 9.37 22.94
CA GLU A 303 17.06 10.54 23.82
C GLU A 303 17.55 11.77 23.04
N ALA A 304 18.43 11.58 22.07
CA ALA A 304 18.88 12.63 21.15
C ALA A 304 17.79 13.08 20.14
N GLY A 305 16.59 12.49 20.21
CA GLY A 305 15.47 12.84 19.32
C GLY A 305 15.40 12.01 18.05
N TRP A 306 16.23 11.00 17.92
CA TRP A 306 16.13 10.02 16.83
C TRP A 306 14.82 9.23 16.98
N GLY A 307 14.00 9.20 15.95
CA GLY A 307 12.68 8.56 16.01
C GLY A 307 11.55 9.49 16.52
N LYS A 308 11.82 10.74 16.85
CA LYS A 308 10.75 11.72 17.02
C LYS A 308 10.40 12.32 15.66
N ALA A 309 9.10 12.34 15.35
CA ALA A 309 8.65 13.09 14.18
C ALA A 309 9.13 14.54 14.29
N ARG A 310 9.74 15.02 13.23
CA ARG A 310 10.16 16.43 13.13
C ARG A 310 9.02 17.24 12.53
N PRO A 311 8.18 17.90 13.34
CA PRO A 311 7.01 18.62 12.84
C PRO A 311 7.38 19.86 12.01
N ASP A 312 8.66 20.23 12.04
CA ASP A 312 9.25 21.36 11.31
C ASP A 312 9.77 20.98 9.91
N ILE A 313 9.80 19.67 9.58
CA ILE A 313 10.14 19.25 8.22
C ILE A 313 8.91 19.46 7.33
N THR A 314 8.85 20.62 6.73
CA THR A 314 8.01 20.88 5.56
C THR A 314 8.76 20.34 4.34
N TRP A 315 8.30 19.22 3.79
CA TRP A 315 8.85 18.61 2.58
C TRP A 315 8.55 19.42 1.30
N VAL A 316 8.05 20.62 1.46
CA VAL A 316 7.77 21.57 0.39
C VAL A 316 8.63 22.81 0.63
N LYS A 317 9.80 22.78 0.13
CA LYS A 317 10.59 23.82 -0.51
C LYS A 317 12.05 23.37 -0.52
N ASP A 318 12.39 22.61 -1.51
CA ASP A 318 13.74 22.67 -2.01
C ASP A 318 13.68 23.48 -3.31
N ASP A 319 14.01 24.76 -3.18
CA ASP A 319 14.28 25.64 -4.32
C ASP A 319 15.63 25.21 -4.93
N ARG A 320 15.65 24.03 -5.60
CA ARG A 320 16.76 23.62 -6.46
C ARG A 320 16.28 23.15 -7.80
#